data_d23bee38e42a8bbc3a465338f027fd41
#
_entry.id   d23bee38e42a8bbc3a465338f027fd41
#
_cell.length_a   1.000
_cell.length_b   1.000
_cell.length_c   1.000
_cell.angle_alpha   90.00
_cell.angle_beta   90.00
_cell.angle_gamma   90.00
#
_symmetry.space_group_name_H-M   'P 1'
#
loop_
_entity.id
_entity.type
_entity.pdbx_description
1 polymer ?
#
loop_
_entity_poly.entity_id
_entity_poly.type
_entity_poly.pdbx_seq_one_letter_code
_entity_poly.pdbx_strand_id
1 'polypeptide(L)'
;YLPRLVEAQSTGRCGVVSAHVFEQGVDAVRQELARLQQEGYRYAVLDALTEHHLEIQGEALRDAPLVTGGSGLAIGLARQWAQENGNQAREAGHPLAGRGVVLSGSCSQMTNRQVAHYRQIAPAREVDVARCLSTETLAAYAHELAECVLGKESLLAPLVFATASTDAL
;
A
#
# COMPACT_ATOMS: atom_id res chain seq x y z
N TYR A 1 0.72 10.88 -14.91
CA TYR A 1 1.22 9.79 -15.77
C TYR A 1 2.33 9.06 -15.03
N LEU A 2 2.04 7.80 -14.59
CA LEU A 2 2.90 7.02 -13.70
C LEU A 2 4.33 6.80 -14.24
N PRO A 3 4.58 6.48 -15.51
CA PRO A 3 5.95 6.30 -16.00
C PRO A 3 6.85 7.50 -15.74
N ARG A 4 6.38 8.73 -15.94
CA ARG A 4 7.16 9.94 -15.63
C ARG A 4 7.49 10.05 -14.14
N LEU A 5 6.57 9.62 -13.28
CA LEU A 5 6.77 9.64 -11.84
C LEU A 5 7.86 8.62 -11.42
N VAL A 6 7.84 7.43 -12.03
CA VAL A 6 8.86 6.39 -11.81
C VAL A 6 10.23 6.88 -12.30
N GLU A 7 10.29 7.44 -13.50
CA GLU A 7 11.54 7.97 -14.09
C GLU A 7 12.13 9.14 -13.30
N ALA A 8 11.28 9.97 -12.69
CA ALA A 8 11.74 11.10 -11.84
C ALA A 8 12.35 10.62 -10.50
N GLN A 9 12.03 9.42 -10.05
CA GLN A 9 12.47 8.86 -8.75
C GLN A 9 13.45 7.70 -8.88
N SER A 10 13.83 7.33 -10.11
CA SER A 10 14.66 6.17 -10.37
C SER A 10 15.62 6.42 -11.53
N THR A 11 16.56 5.48 -11.74
CA THR A 11 17.45 5.53 -12.90
C THR A 11 16.98 4.54 -13.96
N GLY A 12 16.61 5.03 -15.14
CA GLY A 12 16.19 4.21 -16.27
C GLY A 12 14.82 4.59 -16.81
N ARG A 13 14.50 4.06 -17.97
CA ARG A 13 13.24 4.32 -18.67
C ARG A 13 12.13 3.42 -18.14
N CYS A 14 10.92 3.95 -18.12
CA CYS A 14 9.73 3.25 -17.71
C CYS A 14 8.75 3.11 -18.88
N GLY A 15 8.44 1.86 -19.27
CA GLY A 15 7.43 1.53 -20.28
C GLY A 15 6.04 1.34 -19.67
N VAL A 16 5.06 1.09 -20.52
CA VAL A 16 3.68 0.79 -20.14
C VAL A 16 3.22 -0.46 -20.85
N VAL A 17 2.67 -1.42 -20.10
CA VAL A 17 1.85 -2.51 -20.64
C VAL A 17 0.40 -2.10 -20.46
N SER A 18 -0.23 -1.67 -21.55
CA SER A 18 -1.58 -1.14 -21.53
C SER A 18 -2.63 -2.23 -21.28
N ALA A 19 -3.80 -1.83 -20.76
CA ALA A 19 -4.93 -2.73 -20.54
C ALA A 19 -5.31 -3.53 -21.82
N HIS A 20 -5.14 -2.94 -23.00
CA HIS A 20 -5.42 -3.62 -24.27
C HIS A 20 -4.53 -4.87 -24.51
N VAL A 21 -3.30 -4.89 -23.99
CA VAL A 21 -2.42 -6.06 -24.07
C VAL A 21 -2.95 -7.19 -23.19
N PHE A 22 -3.54 -6.85 -22.04
CA PHE A 22 -4.15 -7.84 -21.13
C PHE A 22 -5.37 -8.53 -21.74
N GLU A 23 -6.13 -7.86 -22.61
CA GLU A 23 -7.24 -8.47 -23.33
C GLU A 23 -6.77 -9.61 -24.27
N GLN A 24 -5.48 -9.65 -24.60
CA GLN A 24 -4.87 -10.69 -25.45
C GLN A 24 -4.28 -11.85 -24.62
N GLY A 25 -4.32 -11.76 -23.30
CA GLY A 25 -3.91 -12.81 -22.38
C GLY A 25 -2.45 -12.77 -21.93
N VAL A 26 -2.08 -13.77 -21.14
CA VAL A 26 -0.79 -13.85 -20.43
C VAL A 26 0.42 -13.77 -21.36
N ASP A 27 0.37 -14.52 -22.46
CA ASP A 27 1.52 -14.59 -23.38
C ASP A 27 1.78 -13.25 -24.07
N ALA A 28 0.74 -12.50 -24.39
CA ALA A 28 0.87 -11.15 -24.93
C ALA A 28 1.53 -10.20 -23.93
N VAL A 29 1.16 -10.29 -22.64
CA VAL A 29 1.78 -9.50 -21.58
C VAL A 29 3.26 -9.87 -21.43
N ARG A 30 3.61 -11.16 -21.41
CA ARG A 30 5.01 -11.62 -21.36
C ARG A 30 5.81 -11.13 -22.54
N GLN A 31 5.26 -11.20 -23.75
CA GLN A 31 5.92 -10.72 -24.97
C GLN A 31 6.17 -9.22 -24.93
N GLU A 32 5.19 -8.43 -24.46
CA GLU A 32 5.34 -6.98 -24.34
C GLU A 32 6.37 -6.60 -23.27
N LEU A 33 6.42 -7.30 -22.14
CA LEU A 33 7.46 -7.12 -21.13
C LEU A 33 8.85 -7.45 -21.69
N ALA A 34 8.99 -8.54 -22.44
CA ALA A 34 10.24 -8.91 -23.10
C ALA A 34 10.68 -7.88 -24.14
N ARG A 35 9.73 -7.34 -24.93
CA ARG A 35 9.99 -6.26 -25.88
C ARG A 35 10.52 -5.01 -25.18
N LEU A 36 9.84 -4.57 -24.10
CA LEU A 36 10.28 -3.42 -23.32
C LEU A 36 11.69 -3.63 -22.76
N GLN A 37 11.99 -4.81 -22.25
CA GLN A 37 13.32 -5.15 -21.73
C GLN A 37 14.38 -5.08 -22.83
N GLN A 38 14.12 -5.63 -24.02
CA GLN A 38 15.03 -5.57 -25.17
C GLN A 38 15.28 -4.13 -25.66
N GLU A 39 14.29 -3.26 -25.54
CA GLU A 39 14.40 -1.84 -25.87
C GLU A 39 15.08 -1.00 -24.76
N GLY A 40 15.53 -1.65 -23.70
CA GLY A 40 16.29 -1.00 -22.62
C GLY A 40 15.44 -0.30 -21.56
N TYR A 41 14.15 -0.63 -21.44
CA TYR A 41 13.33 -0.20 -20.33
C TYR A 41 13.67 -1.00 -19.06
N ARG A 42 13.87 -0.32 -17.96
CA ARG A 42 14.17 -0.96 -16.65
C ARG A 42 12.93 -1.20 -15.79
N TYR A 43 11.89 -0.45 -16.06
CA TYR A 43 10.63 -0.50 -15.34
C TYR A 43 9.48 -0.63 -16.33
N ALA A 44 8.42 -1.27 -15.90
CA ALA A 44 7.17 -1.32 -16.64
C ALA A 44 5.99 -1.06 -15.68
N VAL A 45 5.14 -0.12 -16.04
CA VAL A 45 3.83 0.09 -15.39
C VAL A 45 2.82 -0.77 -16.14
N LEU A 46 2.09 -1.59 -15.40
CA LEU A 46 1.07 -2.48 -15.94
C LEU A 46 -0.31 -1.94 -15.57
N ASP A 47 -1.15 -1.70 -16.57
CA ASP A 47 -2.53 -1.29 -16.34
C ASP A 47 -3.38 -2.48 -15.87
N ALA A 48 -4.38 -2.22 -15.03
CA ALA A 48 -5.40 -3.18 -14.64
C ALA A 48 -6.75 -2.48 -14.51
N LEU A 49 -7.75 -2.94 -15.25
CA LEU A 49 -9.12 -2.42 -15.22
C LEU A 49 -10.10 -3.39 -14.56
N THR A 50 -9.75 -4.67 -14.51
CA THR A 50 -10.61 -5.75 -14.01
C THR A 50 -9.83 -6.68 -13.09
N GLU A 51 -10.53 -7.49 -12.30
CA GLU A 51 -9.89 -8.56 -11.51
C GLU A 51 -9.20 -9.59 -12.41
N HIS A 52 -9.76 -9.87 -13.59
CA HIS A 52 -9.13 -10.78 -14.56
C HIS A 52 -7.75 -10.25 -15.02
N HIS A 53 -7.58 -8.95 -15.18
CA HIS A 53 -6.26 -8.37 -15.48
C HIS A 53 -5.26 -8.61 -14.34
N LEU A 54 -5.72 -8.61 -13.07
CA LEU A 54 -4.86 -8.92 -11.92
C LEU A 54 -4.43 -10.40 -11.90
N GLU A 55 -5.31 -11.31 -12.34
CA GLU A 55 -4.99 -12.74 -12.51
C GLU A 55 -3.92 -12.93 -13.59
N ILE A 56 -4.11 -12.29 -14.75
CA ILE A 56 -3.12 -12.28 -15.84
C ILE A 56 -1.78 -11.68 -15.36
N GLN A 57 -1.81 -10.58 -14.58
CA GLN A 57 -0.59 -10.02 -13.99
C GLN A 57 0.10 -11.03 -13.07
N GLY A 58 -0.65 -11.70 -12.19
CA GLY A 58 -0.11 -12.69 -11.28
C GLY A 58 0.63 -13.81 -12.01
N GLU A 59 0.03 -14.32 -13.10
CA GLU A 59 0.63 -15.37 -13.91
C GLU A 59 1.81 -14.87 -14.76
N ALA A 60 1.68 -13.69 -15.37
CA ALA A 60 2.74 -13.12 -16.20
C ALA A 60 4.00 -12.75 -15.41
N LEU A 61 3.81 -12.31 -14.16
CA LEU A 61 4.88 -11.80 -13.29
C LEU A 61 5.39 -12.82 -12.27
N ARG A 62 4.93 -14.07 -12.33
CA ARG A 62 5.25 -15.08 -11.30
C ARG A 62 6.76 -15.24 -11.06
N ASP A 63 7.58 -15.15 -12.10
CA ASP A 63 9.04 -15.31 -12.05
C ASP A 63 9.77 -13.95 -12.02
N ALA A 64 9.04 -12.86 -11.89
CA ALA A 64 9.64 -11.53 -11.86
C ALA A 64 10.45 -11.33 -10.56
N PRO A 65 11.68 -10.81 -10.63
CA PRO A 65 12.56 -10.67 -9.46
C PRO A 65 12.04 -9.63 -8.46
N LEU A 66 11.27 -8.65 -8.92
CA LEU A 66 10.67 -7.61 -8.09
C LEU A 66 9.39 -7.09 -8.73
N VAL A 67 8.33 -7.08 -7.96
CA VAL A 67 7.06 -6.43 -8.30
C VAL A 67 6.64 -5.50 -7.16
N THR A 68 5.99 -4.39 -7.52
CA THR A 68 5.42 -3.45 -6.55
C THR A 68 4.08 -2.96 -7.06
N GLY A 69 3.15 -2.70 -6.16
CA GLY A 69 1.82 -2.24 -6.54
C GLY A 69 0.87 -2.15 -5.36
N GLY A 70 -0.36 -1.83 -5.64
CA GLY A 70 -1.45 -1.88 -4.67
C GLY A 70 -1.85 -3.32 -4.30
N SER A 71 -2.76 -3.44 -3.35
CA SER A 71 -3.26 -4.74 -2.86
C SER A 71 -3.85 -5.65 -3.95
N GLY A 72 -4.36 -5.06 -5.04
CA GLY A 72 -4.87 -5.82 -6.19
C GLY A 72 -3.84 -6.75 -6.82
N LEU A 73 -2.60 -6.28 -7.01
CA LEU A 73 -1.52 -7.12 -7.53
C LEU A 73 -1.26 -8.35 -6.65
N ALA A 74 -1.31 -8.17 -5.32
CA ALA A 74 -1.12 -9.27 -4.38
C ALA A 74 -2.19 -10.36 -4.53
N ILE A 75 -3.41 -10.01 -4.92
CA ILE A 75 -4.49 -10.98 -5.17
C ILE A 75 -4.10 -11.92 -6.32
N GLY A 76 -3.65 -11.36 -7.45
CA GLY A 76 -3.24 -12.15 -8.61
C GLY A 76 -2.04 -13.06 -8.29
N LEU A 77 -1.01 -12.52 -7.65
CA LEU A 77 0.18 -13.28 -7.26
C LEU A 77 -0.15 -14.39 -6.25
N ALA A 78 -0.99 -14.11 -5.25
CA ALA A 78 -1.38 -15.09 -4.24
C ALA A 78 -2.22 -16.22 -4.85
N ARG A 79 -3.13 -15.93 -5.78
CA ARG A 79 -3.89 -16.94 -6.51
C ARG A 79 -2.98 -17.86 -7.30
N GLN A 80 -2.04 -17.28 -8.05
CA GLN A 80 -1.07 -18.06 -8.83
C GLN A 80 -0.21 -18.95 -7.93
N TRP A 81 0.32 -18.41 -6.84
CA TRP A 81 1.11 -19.16 -5.88
C TRP A 81 0.32 -20.32 -5.25
N ALA A 82 -0.96 -20.09 -4.89
CA ALA A 82 -1.82 -21.10 -4.31
C ALA A 82 -2.16 -22.24 -5.29
N GLN A 83 -2.29 -21.97 -6.58
CA GLN A 83 -2.47 -22.99 -7.61
C GLN A 83 -1.29 -23.95 -7.69
N GLU A 84 -0.07 -23.46 -7.53
CA GLU A 84 1.14 -24.24 -7.63
C GLU A 84 1.49 -25.00 -6.36
N ASN A 85 1.24 -24.38 -5.19
CA ASN A 85 1.68 -24.89 -3.90
C ASN A 85 0.54 -25.49 -3.06
N GLY A 86 -0.68 -25.48 -3.60
CA GLY A 86 -1.89 -25.81 -2.87
C GLY A 86 -2.28 -24.71 -1.89
N ASN A 87 -3.56 -24.68 -1.51
CA ASN A 87 -4.05 -23.75 -0.51
C ASN A 87 -3.57 -24.18 0.89
N GLN A 88 -2.42 -23.72 1.29
CA GLN A 88 -1.88 -23.89 2.65
C GLN A 88 -2.30 -22.70 3.53
N ALA A 89 -3.52 -22.17 3.37
CA ALA A 89 -4.04 -21.16 4.26
C ALA A 89 -4.03 -21.70 5.70
N ARG A 90 -2.90 -21.50 6.36
CA ARG A 90 -2.82 -21.57 7.81
C ARG A 90 -3.54 -20.36 8.35
N GLU A 91 -4.15 -20.52 9.51
CA GLU A 91 -4.82 -19.43 10.21
C GLU A 91 -3.96 -18.16 10.14
N ALA A 92 -4.51 -17.11 9.55
CA ALA A 92 -3.84 -15.82 9.42
C ALA A 92 -3.75 -15.15 10.79
N GLY A 93 -2.82 -15.61 11.63
CA GLY A 93 -2.53 -15.06 12.94
C GLY A 93 -3.71 -15.15 13.93
N HIS A 94 -3.39 -15.25 15.20
CA HIS A 94 -4.39 -15.09 16.24
C HIS A 94 -4.48 -13.60 16.63
N PRO A 95 -5.70 -13.10 16.94
CA PRO A 95 -5.84 -11.76 17.50
C PRO A 95 -4.94 -11.63 18.75
N LEU A 96 -4.11 -10.60 18.78
CA LEU A 96 -3.35 -10.29 19.99
C LEU A 96 -4.31 -9.82 21.06
N ALA A 97 -4.22 -10.43 22.24
CA ALA A 97 -4.97 -9.96 23.40
C ALA A 97 -4.40 -8.60 23.84
N GLY A 98 -5.26 -7.68 24.21
CA GLY A 98 -4.85 -6.37 24.71
C GLY A 98 -5.64 -5.23 24.10
N ARG A 99 -5.22 -4.01 24.45
CA ARG A 99 -5.85 -2.77 23.95
C ARG A 99 -5.29 -2.43 22.58
N GLY A 100 -6.17 -2.20 21.62
CA GLY A 100 -5.79 -1.74 20.28
C GLY A 100 -5.60 -0.23 20.22
N VAL A 101 -4.86 0.23 19.23
CA VAL A 101 -4.76 1.63 18.82
C VAL A 101 -4.91 1.73 17.31
N VAL A 102 -5.59 2.75 16.84
CA VAL A 102 -5.68 3.07 15.40
C VAL A 102 -4.63 4.13 15.09
N LEU A 103 -3.78 3.86 14.09
CA LEU A 103 -2.80 4.81 13.59
C LEU A 103 -3.18 5.26 12.17
N SER A 104 -3.15 6.56 11.91
CA SER A 104 -3.46 7.12 10.60
C SER A 104 -2.44 8.19 10.21
N GLY A 105 -1.83 8.03 9.02
CA GLY A 105 -0.87 8.99 8.48
C GLY A 105 -1.19 9.42 7.03
N SER A 106 -2.13 8.74 6.35
CA SER A 106 -2.48 9.08 4.98
C SER A 106 -3.26 10.40 4.90
N CYS A 107 -2.88 11.27 3.95
CA CYS A 107 -3.55 12.54 3.66
C CYS A 107 -4.59 12.44 2.54
N SER A 108 -4.97 11.21 2.12
CA SER A 108 -6.01 11.03 1.10
C SER A 108 -7.36 11.60 1.55
N GLN A 109 -8.19 12.03 0.61
CA GLN A 109 -9.53 12.56 0.92
C GLN A 109 -10.38 11.55 1.71
N MET A 110 -10.28 10.26 1.37
CA MET A 110 -11.01 9.20 2.07
C MET A 110 -10.53 9.06 3.51
N THR A 111 -9.20 9.04 3.74
CA THR A 111 -8.65 8.95 5.10
C THR A 111 -9.02 10.17 5.94
N ASN A 112 -8.99 11.37 5.35
CA ASN A 112 -9.45 12.58 6.05
C ASN A 112 -10.93 12.45 6.51
N ARG A 113 -11.82 11.91 5.65
CA ARG A 113 -13.21 11.65 6.02
C ARG A 113 -13.34 10.59 7.11
N GLN A 114 -12.56 9.52 7.03
CA GLN A 114 -12.54 8.46 8.04
C GLN A 114 -12.07 8.98 9.40
N VAL A 115 -10.98 9.75 9.44
CA VAL A 115 -10.45 10.39 10.65
C VAL A 115 -11.48 11.36 11.23
N ALA A 116 -12.08 12.22 10.40
CA ALA A 116 -13.09 13.18 10.83
C ALA A 116 -14.31 12.49 11.47
N HIS A 117 -14.75 11.36 10.91
CA HIS A 117 -15.84 10.57 11.49
C HIS A 117 -15.42 9.88 12.80
N TYR A 118 -14.26 9.21 12.81
CA TYR A 118 -13.81 8.44 13.95
C TYR A 118 -13.55 9.30 15.19
N ARG A 119 -13.04 10.53 15.02
CA ARG A 119 -12.84 11.52 16.12
C ARG A 119 -14.12 11.89 16.87
N GLN A 120 -15.30 11.67 16.27
CA GLN A 120 -16.58 11.96 16.90
C GLN A 120 -17.05 10.87 17.86
N ILE A 121 -16.52 9.64 17.71
CA ILE A 121 -17.00 8.45 18.42
C ILE A 121 -15.92 7.77 19.28
N ALA A 122 -14.66 8.15 19.14
CA ALA A 122 -13.54 7.57 19.88
C ALA A 122 -12.55 8.66 20.35
N PRO A 123 -11.79 8.40 21.43
CA PRO A 123 -10.69 9.28 21.81
C PRO A 123 -9.70 9.41 20.65
N ALA A 124 -9.30 10.64 20.34
CA ALA A 124 -8.36 10.90 19.26
C ALA A 124 -7.27 11.89 19.68
N ARG A 125 -6.07 11.67 19.19
CA ARG A 125 -4.92 12.55 19.39
C ARG A 125 -4.24 12.84 18.07
N GLU A 126 -4.13 14.12 17.74
CA GLU A 126 -3.36 14.58 16.59
C GLU A 126 -1.88 14.60 16.94
N VAL A 127 -1.05 14.16 16.01
CA VAL A 127 0.40 14.17 16.11
C VAL A 127 0.92 15.55 15.75
N ASP A 128 1.70 16.14 16.63
CA ASP A 128 2.49 17.32 16.31
C ASP A 128 3.72 16.89 15.48
N VAL A 129 3.61 17.05 14.17
CA VAL A 129 4.66 16.62 13.23
C VAL A 129 5.97 17.36 13.47
N ALA A 130 5.94 18.62 13.92
CA ALA A 130 7.16 19.38 14.20
C ALA A 130 8.00 18.73 15.31
N ARG A 131 7.35 18.13 16.31
CA ARG A 131 8.03 17.37 17.38
C ARG A 131 8.62 16.04 16.91
N CYS A 132 8.21 15.53 15.74
CA CYS A 132 8.74 14.31 15.16
C CYS A 132 10.01 14.52 14.34
N LEU A 133 10.36 15.77 13.98
CA LEU A 133 11.50 16.08 13.13
C LEU A 133 12.84 16.04 13.88
N SER A 134 12.84 16.05 15.21
CA SER A 134 14.04 15.94 16.03
C SER A 134 14.15 14.56 16.67
N THR A 135 15.26 13.87 16.44
CA THR A 135 15.54 12.57 17.07
C THR A 135 15.65 12.66 18.60
N GLU A 136 16.05 13.81 19.13
CA GLU A 136 16.18 14.04 20.59
C GLU A 136 14.81 14.08 21.29
N THR A 137 13.79 14.62 20.60
CA THR A 137 12.45 14.78 21.19
C THR A 137 11.50 13.63 20.80
N LEU A 138 11.78 12.91 19.72
CA LEU A 138 10.90 11.90 19.17
C LEU A 138 10.54 10.80 20.15
N ALA A 139 11.52 10.24 20.87
CA ALA A 139 11.28 9.14 21.81
C ALA A 139 10.42 9.58 22.99
N ALA A 140 10.70 10.76 23.56
CA ALA A 140 9.91 11.31 24.64
C ALA A 140 8.47 11.64 24.20
N TYR A 141 8.31 12.16 23.00
CA TYR A 141 7.00 12.48 22.45
C TYR A 141 6.20 11.23 22.12
N ALA A 142 6.83 10.19 21.58
CA ALA A 142 6.19 8.91 21.34
C ALA A 142 5.68 8.29 22.67
N HIS A 143 6.45 8.41 23.74
CA HIS A 143 6.03 7.95 25.06
C HIS A 143 4.83 8.75 25.61
N GLU A 144 4.86 10.07 25.48
CA GLU A 144 3.72 10.95 25.84
C GLU A 144 2.45 10.56 25.10
N LEU A 145 2.55 10.29 23.78
CA LEU A 145 1.42 9.85 22.98
C LEU A 145 0.90 8.48 23.44
N ALA A 146 1.79 7.54 23.74
CA ALA A 146 1.44 6.22 24.23
C ALA A 146 0.71 6.29 25.57
N GLU A 147 1.20 7.06 26.51
CA GLU A 147 0.54 7.28 27.82
C GLU A 147 -0.84 7.93 27.65
N CYS A 148 -0.95 8.94 26.78
CA CYS A 148 -2.21 9.61 26.49
C CYS A 148 -3.26 8.65 25.95
N VAL A 149 -2.85 7.70 25.10
CA VAL A 149 -3.72 6.69 24.48
C VAL A 149 -4.08 5.59 25.48
N LEU A 150 -3.10 5.08 26.22
CA LEU A 150 -3.28 3.99 27.18
C LEU A 150 -4.11 4.42 28.40
N GLY A 151 -4.03 5.68 28.78
CA GLY A 151 -4.80 6.27 29.90
C GLY A 151 -6.29 6.50 29.58
N LYS A 152 -6.75 6.32 28.34
CA LYS A 152 -8.16 6.52 27.97
C LYS A 152 -8.94 5.21 28.02
N GLU A 153 -9.96 5.15 28.88
CA GLU A 153 -10.96 4.07 28.82
C GLU A 153 -11.98 4.40 27.73
N SER A 154 -12.11 3.50 26.76
CA SER A 154 -13.05 3.62 25.66
C SER A 154 -13.41 2.25 25.11
N LEU A 155 -14.66 2.09 24.64
CA LEU A 155 -15.10 0.89 23.93
C LEU A 155 -14.42 0.74 22.57
N LEU A 156 -14.07 1.87 21.94
CA LEU A 156 -13.35 1.88 20.66
C LEU A 156 -11.87 2.18 20.90
N ALA A 157 -11.03 1.61 20.05
CA ALA A 157 -9.59 1.86 20.08
C ALA A 157 -9.29 3.35 19.89
N PRO A 158 -8.44 3.96 20.73
CA PRO A 158 -8.03 5.34 20.52
C PRO A 158 -7.34 5.54 19.18
N LEU A 159 -7.52 6.72 18.57
CA LEU A 159 -6.92 7.12 17.32
C LEU A 159 -5.73 8.06 17.55
N VAL A 160 -4.58 7.74 16.96
CA VAL A 160 -3.44 8.66 16.82
C VAL A 160 -3.26 8.95 15.32
N PHE A 161 -3.26 10.22 14.94
CA PHE A 161 -3.24 10.57 13.54
C PHE A 161 -2.34 11.77 13.24
N ALA A 162 -1.63 11.66 12.10
CA ALA A 162 -0.92 12.75 11.44
C ALA A 162 -1.58 13.13 10.10
N THR A 163 -2.78 12.61 9.85
CA THR A 163 -3.58 12.90 8.65
C THR A 163 -3.91 14.39 8.61
N ALA A 164 -3.46 15.06 7.55
CA ALA A 164 -3.69 16.48 7.30
C ALA A 164 -4.45 16.70 5.99
N SER A 165 -4.94 17.92 5.76
CA SER A 165 -5.49 18.29 4.47
C SER A 165 -4.39 18.28 3.39
N THR A 166 -4.76 18.00 2.15
CA THR A 166 -3.82 18.05 1.01
C THR A 166 -3.22 19.42 0.79
N ASP A 167 -3.83 20.49 1.32
CA ASP A 167 -3.34 21.87 1.22
C ASP A 167 -2.25 22.18 2.27
N ALA A 168 -1.99 21.25 3.19
CA ALA A 168 -0.97 21.38 4.24
C ALA A 168 0.37 20.69 3.88
N LEU A 169 0.45 20.10 2.67
CA LEU A 169 1.62 19.46 2.09
C LEU A 169 2.24 20.34 1.01
#